data_79e62729ce10603d4377cfa272699ad6
#
_entry.id   79e62729ce10603d4377cfa272699ad6
#
_cell.length_a   1.000
_cell.length_b   1.000
_cell.length_c   1.000
_cell.angle_alpha   90.00
_cell.angle_beta   90.00
_cell.angle_gamma   90.00
#
_symmetry.space_group_name_H-M   'P 1'
#
loop_
_entity.id
_entity.type
_entity.pdbx_description
1 polymer ?
#
loop_
_entity_poly.entity_id
_entity_poly.type
_entity_poly.pdbx_seq_one_letter_code
_entity_poly.pdbx_strand_id
1 'polypeptide(L)'
;PKPVNNARTAKLDSFFWRYSFEERRCLIPVTAWAEAEGPKGGKTRTWLSRPNAELFAVAGVWRDSEEWGRCYSMVMTDACGAAAECHTRMPVLLREADRRLWTQGSPEEAFALCRPWEGDLVLDRTAEPWAGGASAANRLL
;
A
#
# COMPACT_ATOMS: atom_id res chain seq x y z
N PRO A 1 9.73 -18.45 4.95
CA PRO A 1 8.52 -17.69 5.31
C PRO A 1 8.00 -16.90 4.12
N LYS A 2 6.69 -16.73 4.02
CA LYS A 2 6.11 -15.91 2.95
C LYS A 2 6.35 -14.43 3.26
N PRO A 3 6.71 -13.61 2.27
CA PRO A 3 6.82 -12.17 2.46
C PRO A 3 5.46 -11.57 2.84
N VAL A 4 5.47 -10.58 3.75
CA VAL A 4 4.26 -9.87 4.18
C VAL A 4 4.28 -8.47 3.56
N ASN A 5 3.51 -8.29 2.49
CA ASN A 5 3.52 -7.07 1.69
C ASN A 5 2.76 -5.91 2.32
N ASN A 6 1.79 -6.21 3.20
CA ASN A 6 0.86 -5.23 3.73
C ASN A 6 0.84 -5.21 5.25
N ALA A 7 0.98 -4.03 5.83
CA ALA A 7 0.85 -3.76 7.26
C ALA A 7 -0.48 -3.03 7.51
N ARG A 8 -1.43 -3.67 8.18
CA ARG A 8 -2.71 -3.04 8.54
C ARG A 8 -2.52 -2.01 9.65
N THR A 9 -3.15 -0.85 9.53
CA THR A 9 -3.11 0.20 10.55
C THR A 9 -3.51 -0.31 11.94
N ALA A 10 -4.54 -1.17 12.00
CA ALA A 10 -5.00 -1.79 13.25
C ALA A 10 -4.00 -2.79 13.88
N LYS A 11 -2.86 -3.05 13.26
CA LYS A 11 -1.83 -4.00 13.72
C LYS A 11 -0.44 -3.36 13.88
N LEU A 12 -0.32 -2.07 13.67
CA LEU A 12 0.98 -1.38 13.74
C LEU A 12 1.61 -1.40 15.13
N ASP A 13 0.80 -1.50 16.18
CA ASP A 13 1.23 -1.66 17.57
C ASP A 13 1.54 -3.12 17.98
N SER A 14 1.30 -4.08 17.07
CA SER A 14 1.58 -5.49 17.35
C SER A 14 3.09 -5.76 17.43
N PHE A 15 3.47 -6.83 18.12
CA PHE A 15 4.86 -7.28 18.23
C PHE A 15 5.58 -7.36 16.88
N PHE A 16 4.88 -7.77 15.82
CA PHE A 16 5.46 -7.92 14.49
C PHE A 16 5.80 -6.57 13.82
N TRP A 17 4.94 -5.57 13.98
CA TRP A 17 5.06 -4.29 13.25
C TRP A 17 5.59 -3.13 14.08
N ARG A 18 5.41 -3.15 15.40
CA ARG A 18 5.68 -2.02 16.29
C ARG A 18 7.04 -1.38 16.07
N TYR A 19 8.11 -2.15 16.08
CA TYR A 19 9.45 -1.60 15.91
C TYR A 19 9.64 -0.94 14.53
N SER A 20 9.14 -1.57 13.48
CA SER A 20 9.21 -0.98 12.13
C SER A 20 8.39 0.30 12.02
N PHE A 21 7.23 0.35 12.67
CA PHE A 21 6.39 1.54 12.69
C PHE A 21 6.99 2.68 13.52
N GLU A 22 7.55 2.39 14.67
CA GLU A 22 8.18 3.41 15.53
C GLU A 22 9.44 4.00 14.90
N GLU A 23 10.32 3.17 14.30
CA GLU A 23 11.68 3.54 13.94
C GLU A 23 12.01 3.49 12.43
N ARG A 24 11.17 2.83 11.61
CA ARG A 24 11.51 2.46 10.24
C ARG A 24 10.39 2.74 9.25
N ARG A 25 9.88 3.94 9.29
CA ARG A 25 8.89 4.41 8.31
C ARG A 25 9.59 4.92 7.06
N CYS A 26 8.97 4.67 5.91
CA CYS A 26 9.49 5.09 4.62
C CYS A 26 8.36 5.54 3.68
N LEU A 27 8.75 6.16 2.58
CA LEU A 27 7.85 6.50 1.49
C LEU A 27 8.00 5.47 0.38
N ILE A 28 6.88 4.98 -0.14
CA ILE A 28 6.86 4.10 -1.29
C ILE A 28 6.32 4.91 -2.48
N PRO A 29 7.18 5.27 -3.45
CA PRO A 29 6.72 5.97 -4.64
C PRO A 29 5.99 5.01 -5.57
N VAL A 30 4.79 5.37 -5.98
CA VAL A 30 3.95 4.55 -6.87
C VAL A 30 3.22 5.44 -7.88
N THR A 31 2.88 4.87 -9.03
CA THR A 31 1.97 5.47 -10.01
C THR A 31 0.59 4.83 -9.99
N ALA A 32 0.51 3.58 -9.52
CA ALA A 32 -0.73 2.82 -9.34
C ALA A 32 -0.51 1.67 -8.36
N TRP A 33 -1.59 1.14 -7.81
CA TRP A 33 -1.61 -0.15 -7.13
C TRP A 33 -2.72 -1.03 -7.69
N ALA A 34 -2.63 -2.33 -7.46
CA ALA A 34 -3.60 -3.28 -7.99
C ALA A 34 -4.37 -4.00 -6.89
N GLU A 35 -5.64 -4.26 -7.16
CA GLU A 35 -6.53 -5.07 -6.34
C GLU A 35 -7.14 -6.21 -7.17
N ALA A 36 -7.45 -7.32 -6.49
CA ALA A 36 -8.07 -8.48 -7.10
C ALA A 36 -9.59 -8.38 -7.01
N GLU A 37 -10.27 -8.23 -8.14
CA GLU A 37 -11.73 -8.22 -8.22
C GLU A 37 -12.27 -9.47 -8.92
N GLY A 38 -13.52 -9.82 -8.63
CA GLY A 38 -14.23 -10.90 -9.29
C GLY A 38 -14.40 -12.16 -8.43
N PRO A 39 -14.98 -13.22 -9.03
CA PRO A 39 -15.31 -14.45 -8.30
C PRO A 39 -14.05 -15.22 -7.91
N LYS A 40 -14.19 -16.06 -6.86
CA LYS A 40 -13.12 -16.95 -6.43
C LYS A 40 -12.70 -17.88 -7.59
N GLY A 41 -11.40 -17.90 -7.88
CA GLY A 41 -10.83 -18.70 -8.98
C GLY A 41 -10.80 -18.01 -10.32
N GLY A 42 -11.48 -16.86 -10.47
CA GLY A 42 -11.50 -16.07 -11.71
C GLY A 42 -11.25 -14.58 -11.49
N LYS A 43 -10.49 -14.24 -10.45
CA LYS A 43 -10.19 -12.85 -10.16
C LYS A 43 -9.28 -12.22 -11.21
N THR A 44 -9.59 -10.99 -11.55
CA THR A 44 -8.82 -10.14 -12.46
C THR A 44 -8.22 -8.95 -11.71
N ARG A 45 -7.28 -8.28 -12.36
CA ARG A 45 -6.55 -7.16 -11.78
C ARG A 45 -7.24 -5.84 -12.11
N THR A 46 -7.54 -5.08 -11.08
CA THR A 46 -7.99 -3.68 -11.19
C THR A 46 -6.87 -2.77 -10.71
N TRP A 47 -6.44 -1.84 -11.56
CA TRP A 47 -5.47 -0.83 -11.19
C TRP A 47 -6.16 0.41 -10.66
N LEU A 48 -5.63 0.96 -9.58
CA LEU A 48 -6.08 2.20 -9.00
C LEU A 48 -4.95 3.21 -9.04
N SER A 49 -5.24 4.42 -9.49
CA SER A 49 -4.27 5.50 -9.62
C SER A 49 -4.91 6.84 -9.27
N ARG A 50 -4.07 7.84 -9.07
CA ARG A 50 -4.54 9.22 -9.00
C ARG A 50 -4.82 9.74 -10.41
N PRO A 51 -5.77 10.69 -10.57
CA PRO A 51 -6.00 11.36 -11.87
C PRO A 51 -4.69 11.90 -12.45
N ASN A 52 -4.57 11.88 -13.77
CA ASN A 52 -3.41 12.35 -14.54
C ASN A 52 -2.14 11.50 -14.37
N ALA A 53 -2.26 10.26 -13.92
CA ALA A 53 -1.17 9.30 -13.74
C ALA A 53 0.04 9.88 -12.98
N GLU A 54 -0.22 10.74 -12.00
CA GLU A 54 0.83 11.38 -11.20
C GLU A 54 1.50 10.36 -10.27
N LEU A 55 2.80 10.51 -10.11
CA LEU A 55 3.57 9.85 -9.06
C LEU A 55 3.08 10.32 -7.69
N PHE A 56 2.78 9.40 -6.79
CA PHE A 56 2.40 9.71 -5.42
C PHE A 56 3.15 8.83 -4.42
N ALA A 57 3.04 9.14 -3.14
CA ALA A 57 3.68 8.40 -2.08
C ALA A 57 2.64 7.61 -1.26
N VAL A 58 2.96 6.36 -0.99
CA VAL A 58 2.26 5.51 -0.04
C VAL A 58 3.09 5.38 1.22
N ALA A 59 2.44 5.40 2.37
CA ALA A 59 3.09 5.14 3.65
C ALA A 59 3.63 3.72 3.72
N GLY A 60 4.88 3.58 4.06
CA GLY A 60 5.55 2.31 4.21
C GLY A 60 6.28 2.15 5.53
N VAL A 61 6.55 0.91 5.88
CA VAL A 61 7.45 0.52 6.95
C VAL A 61 8.46 -0.48 6.41
N TRP A 62 9.67 -0.50 6.95
CA TRP A 62 10.70 -1.40 6.45
C TRP A 62 11.40 -2.17 7.58
N ARG A 63 12.07 -3.24 7.21
CA ARG A 63 12.90 -4.04 8.10
C ARG A 63 13.95 -4.80 7.32
N ASP A 64 15.04 -5.14 7.97
CA ASP A 64 15.99 -6.08 7.43
C ASP A 64 15.52 -7.52 7.70
N SER A 65 15.69 -8.38 6.72
CA SER A 65 15.40 -9.81 6.77
C SER A 65 16.70 -10.57 6.46
N GLU A 66 16.98 -11.61 7.22
CA GLU A 66 18.14 -12.47 6.95
C GLU A 66 18.02 -13.20 5.61
N GLU A 67 16.78 -13.56 5.22
CA GLU A 67 16.50 -14.29 3.98
C GLU A 67 16.40 -13.38 2.75
N TRP A 68 15.82 -12.17 2.90
CA TRP A 68 15.44 -11.31 1.78
C TRP A 68 16.20 -9.99 1.69
N GLY A 69 17.09 -9.72 2.66
CA GLY A 69 17.70 -8.40 2.79
C GLY A 69 16.71 -7.35 3.27
N ARG A 70 16.88 -6.11 2.84
CA ARG A 70 15.98 -5.02 3.23
C ARG A 70 14.63 -5.13 2.51
N CYS A 71 13.58 -5.27 3.29
CA CYS A 71 12.19 -5.40 2.82
C CYS A 71 11.34 -4.24 3.32
N TYR A 72 10.30 -3.90 2.57
CA TYR A 72 9.29 -2.94 2.99
C TYR A 72 7.88 -3.48 2.79
N SER A 73 6.95 -2.92 3.53
CA SER A 73 5.52 -3.24 3.45
C SER A 73 4.70 -1.97 3.36
N MET A 74 3.64 -2.02 2.55
CA MET A 74 2.65 -0.96 2.44
C MET A 74 1.77 -0.91 3.69
N VAL A 75 1.55 0.29 4.23
CA VAL A 75 0.58 0.49 5.30
C VAL A 75 -0.81 0.59 4.70
N MET A 76 -1.73 -0.25 5.17
CA MET A 76 -3.09 -0.37 4.66
C MET A 76 -4.10 0.12 5.70
N THR A 77 -5.02 0.94 5.26
CA THR A 77 -6.16 1.45 6.04
C THR A 77 -7.49 0.99 5.42
N ASP A 78 -8.59 1.31 6.06
CA ASP A 78 -9.92 1.06 5.49
C ASP A 78 -10.10 1.85 4.18
N ALA A 79 -10.75 1.24 3.21
CA ALA A 79 -11.02 1.87 1.94
C ALA A 79 -12.26 2.78 2.03
N CYS A 80 -12.27 3.83 1.22
CA CYS A 80 -13.44 4.68 0.99
C CYS A 80 -13.56 5.04 -0.49
N GLY A 81 -14.68 5.63 -0.87
CA GLY A 81 -14.91 6.08 -2.24
C GLY A 81 -14.71 4.97 -3.27
N ALA A 82 -14.03 5.32 -4.36
CA ALA A 82 -13.78 4.39 -5.46
C ALA A 82 -12.97 3.16 -5.04
N ALA A 83 -12.02 3.29 -4.13
CA ALA A 83 -11.23 2.15 -3.65
C ALA A 83 -12.10 1.12 -2.92
N ALA A 84 -13.16 1.55 -2.22
CA ALA A 84 -14.08 0.65 -1.54
C ALA A 84 -14.92 -0.21 -2.49
N GLU A 85 -15.04 0.18 -3.75
CA GLU A 85 -15.67 -0.66 -4.78
C GLU A 85 -14.86 -1.92 -5.07
N CYS A 86 -13.53 -1.86 -4.90
CA CYS A 86 -12.62 -2.94 -5.24
C CYS A 86 -12.24 -3.80 -4.04
N HIS A 87 -12.00 -3.18 -2.90
CA HIS A 87 -11.51 -3.87 -1.72
C HIS A 87 -11.91 -3.13 -0.43
N THR A 88 -11.94 -3.85 0.69
CA THR A 88 -12.24 -3.27 2.00
C THR A 88 -11.13 -2.41 2.58
N ARG A 89 -9.93 -2.52 2.03
CA ARG A 89 -8.73 -1.77 2.45
C ARG A 89 -8.06 -1.11 1.26
N MET A 90 -7.30 -0.06 1.55
CA MET A 90 -6.50 0.67 0.59
C MET A 90 -5.17 1.09 1.21
N PRO A 91 -4.11 1.33 0.42
CA PRO A 91 -2.89 1.93 0.93
C PRO A 91 -3.15 3.31 1.55
N VAL A 92 -2.36 3.66 2.56
CA VAL A 92 -2.33 5.03 3.09
C VAL A 92 -1.60 5.92 2.10
N LEU A 93 -2.34 6.71 1.33
CA LEU A 93 -1.78 7.70 0.42
C LEU A 93 -1.41 8.96 1.21
N LEU A 94 -0.20 9.45 1.01
CA LEU A 94 0.31 10.63 1.69
C LEU A 94 0.26 11.84 0.78
N ARG A 95 -0.28 12.95 1.29
CA ARG A 95 -0.14 14.26 0.64
C ARG A 95 1.31 14.70 0.71
N GLU A 96 1.76 15.51 -0.22
CA GLU A 96 3.13 16.02 -0.24
C GLU A 96 3.52 16.68 1.09
N ALA A 97 2.63 17.50 1.66
CA ALA A 97 2.84 18.16 2.94
C ALA A 97 3.00 17.19 4.13
N ASP A 98 2.47 15.98 4.03
CA ASP A 98 2.47 14.99 5.12
C ASP A 98 3.65 13.99 5.04
N ARG A 99 4.38 13.98 3.94
CA ARG A 99 5.47 12.99 3.72
C ARG A 99 6.55 13.06 4.77
N ARG A 100 6.99 14.27 5.12
CA ARG A 100 8.01 14.46 6.15
C ARG A 100 7.51 14.07 7.55
N LEU A 101 6.26 14.38 7.85
CA LEU A 101 5.63 13.99 9.11
C LEU A 101 5.55 12.46 9.25
N TRP A 102 5.24 11.76 8.14
CA TRP A 102 5.25 10.29 8.14
C TRP A 102 6.62 9.72 8.50
N THR A 103 7.69 10.21 7.88
CA THR A 103 9.04 9.63 8.05
C THR A 103 9.76 10.11 9.31
N GLN A 104 9.48 11.31 9.80
CA GLN A 104 10.24 11.97 10.86
C GLN A 104 9.42 12.37 12.09
N GLY A 105 8.10 12.36 12.00
CA GLY A 105 7.22 12.68 13.13
C GLY A 105 7.21 11.58 14.19
N SER A 106 6.59 11.87 15.32
CA SER A 106 6.36 10.85 16.36
C SER A 106 5.47 9.73 15.83
N PRO A 107 5.48 8.54 16.47
CA PRO A 107 4.54 7.48 16.11
C PRO A 107 3.07 7.94 16.15
N GLU A 108 2.70 8.76 17.11
CA GLU A 108 1.33 9.31 17.24
C GLU A 108 0.98 10.22 16.07
N GLU A 109 1.90 11.11 15.68
CA GLU A 109 1.72 11.99 14.52
C GLU A 109 1.61 11.19 13.22
N ALA A 110 2.46 10.18 13.05
CA ALA A 110 2.42 9.30 11.89
C ALA A 110 1.12 8.48 11.86
N PHE A 111 0.67 7.95 12.98
CA PHE A 111 -0.57 7.19 13.07
C PHE A 111 -1.79 8.04 12.68
N ALA A 112 -1.80 9.32 13.01
CA ALA A 112 -2.87 10.24 12.61
C ALA A 112 -2.98 10.42 11.09
N LEU A 113 -1.94 10.10 10.32
CA LEU A 113 -1.95 10.10 8.85
C LEU A 113 -2.53 8.82 8.26
N CYS A 114 -2.70 7.75 9.05
CA CYS A 114 -3.23 6.46 8.62
C CYS A 114 -4.75 6.50 8.45
N ARG A 115 -5.22 7.22 7.45
CA ARG A 115 -6.64 7.42 7.15
C ARG A 115 -6.92 7.22 5.66
N PRO A 116 -8.18 6.88 5.30
CA PRO A 116 -8.58 6.70 3.92
C PRO A 116 -8.31 7.95 3.08
N TRP A 117 -7.97 7.75 1.83
CA TRP A 117 -7.86 8.83 0.84
C TRP A 117 -9.24 9.17 0.30
N GLU A 118 -9.69 10.41 0.55
CA GLU A 118 -11.00 10.91 0.12
C GLU A 118 -10.96 11.61 -1.25
N GLY A 119 -9.77 11.78 -1.83
CA GLY A 119 -9.61 12.38 -3.16
C GLY A 119 -10.01 11.43 -4.29
N ASP A 120 -10.07 11.97 -5.49
CA ASP A 120 -10.40 11.21 -6.70
C ASP A 120 -9.37 10.11 -6.98
N LEU A 121 -9.87 8.97 -7.45
CA LEU A 121 -9.09 7.84 -7.95
C LEU A 121 -9.66 7.37 -9.27
N VAL A 122 -8.79 6.91 -10.15
CA VAL A 122 -9.14 6.26 -11.41
C VAL A 122 -9.05 4.76 -11.25
N LEU A 123 -10.10 4.03 -11.62
CA LEU A 123 -10.15 2.57 -11.64
C LEU A 123 -10.02 2.09 -13.08
N ASP A 124 -9.01 1.27 -13.32
CA ASP A 124 -8.82 0.57 -14.59
C ASP A 124 -9.01 -0.94 -14.37
N ARG A 125 -10.21 -1.43 -14.68
CA ARG A 125 -10.57 -2.84 -14.57
C ARG A 125 -10.09 -3.58 -15.80
N THR A 126 -9.12 -4.46 -15.62
CA THR A 126 -8.51 -5.23 -16.70
C THR A 126 -9.06 -6.66 -16.75
N ALA A 127 -8.81 -7.35 -17.86
CA ALA A 127 -9.04 -8.78 -18.00
C ALA A 127 -7.82 -9.62 -17.56
N GLU A 128 -6.77 -9.00 -17.04
CA GLU A 128 -5.55 -9.71 -16.60
C GLU A 128 -5.85 -10.58 -15.38
N PRO A 129 -5.57 -11.90 -15.44
CA PRO A 129 -5.73 -12.76 -14.28
C PRO A 129 -4.90 -12.31 -13.08
N TRP A 130 -5.49 -12.32 -11.89
CA TRP A 130 -4.76 -12.02 -10.65
C TRP A 130 -3.71 -13.09 -10.35
N ALA A 131 -4.08 -14.37 -10.42
CA ALA A 131 -3.18 -15.50 -10.24
C ALA A 131 -2.51 -15.87 -11.57
N GLY A 132 -1.19 -16.01 -11.58
CA GLY A 132 -0.41 -16.32 -12.77
C GLY A 132 0.33 -15.12 -13.37
N GLY A 133 0.14 -13.93 -12.84
CA GLY A 133 0.79 -12.70 -13.29
C GLY A 133 2.21 -12.46 -12.79
N ALA A 134 2.90 -13.44 -12.22
CA ALA A 134 4.29 -13.30 -11.77
C ALA A 134 5.27 -12.89 -12.88
N SER A 135 4.89 -13.10 -14.15
CA SER A 135 5.67 -12.71 -15.33
C SER A 135 5.59 -11.22 -15.67
N ALA A 136 4.55 -10.51 -15.23
CA ALA A 136 4.39 -9.09 -15.55
C ALA A 136 5.13 -8.16 -14.58
N ALA A 137 5.29 -8.58 -13.33
CA ALA A 137 6.01 -7.80 -12.32
C ALA A 137 7.53 -7.69 -12.61
N ASN A 138 8.09 -8.63 -13.37
CA ASN A 138 9.50 -8.64 -13.76
C ASN A 138 9.80 -7.85 -15.05
N ARG A 139 8.83 -7.19 -15.65
CA ARG A 139 9.04 -6.42 -16.90
C ARG A 139 9.28 -4.92 -16.69
N LEU A 140 9.31 -4.46 -15.44
CA LEU A 140 9.53 -3.05 -15.10
C LEU A 140 10.82 -2.81 -14.30
N LEU A 141 11.80 -3.69 -14.45
CA LEU A 141 13.18 -3.41 -14.03
C LEU A 141 14.07 -3.31 -15.26
#